data_b91406f621960f963dedada21f41ef60
#
_entry.id   b91406f621960f963dedada21f41ef60
#
_cell.length_a   1.000
_cell.length_b   1.000
_cell.length_c   1.000
_cell.angle_alpha   90.00
_cell.angle_beta   90.00
_cell.angle_gamma   90.00
#
_symmetry.space_group_name_H-M   'P 1'
#
loop_
_entity.id
_entity.type
_entity.pdbx_description
1 polymer ?
#
loop_
_entity_poly.entity_id
_entity_poly.type
_entity_poly.pdbx_seq_one_letter_code
_entity_poly.pdbx_strand_id
1 'polypeptide(L)'
;MKLVVVGGVTGGASTAARMRRLDPAASIVVLERGEDVSYSNCCLPYYLGGVVEDSDDLILMTPQAFRVSHDIEVRTRSEVLSIDRAAKTVHVREASGREYDEPYDKLMLAPGAAPIMPRSIRGIDGPNVFSVRNVTDIRALKNFVDRPGVERVAVVGGGFIGLEVAENLRRAGKQVSILEGMAQVMAPLDEDMVQILHKELDDNGVALHLNSTVTAIEDGCVKAQCGGKEVSVAADAVVAAIGVAPETKLAADAGLALGETRGILVNANYQTSDPDIYAVGDAAEGYNALTHTPGRLALAGPAQRAARAAADHMCGLPHRNTGFIGSSCVRLFSQNVACTGLSEKAARKAGIPCDSVLVFPPDKVGLMPDSHYLAFKLVFEVPTGRILGAQAVGRGEADKRVDVIAAMITMHAGLEDLKELELCYSPVYGTAKDVVNQAALVALNVLYGRIRQVHVSEVRGLVESGAYIVDVREPGEYANGHVRGAHNVPLSQLRARMDEIPHDVPVYLHCRSSQRSYYALCCLQGRGWTNLYNISGSFLGISLYEYYNDKALGREPIVDRYNFN
;
A
#
# COMPACT_ATOMS: atom_id res chain seq x y z
N MET A 1 24.60 3.61 -31.50
CA MET A 1 24.33 4.51 -30.35
C MET A 1 24.97 3.87 -29.09
N LYS A 2 25.60 4.69 -28.23
CA LYS A 2 26.12 4.23 -26.94
C LYS A 2 25.19 4.69 -25.80
N LEU A 3 24.60 3.72 -25.10
CA LEU A 3 23.79 3.96 -23.90
C LEU A 3 24.60 3.61 -22.65
N VAL A 4 24.74 4.57 -21.75
CA VAL A 4 25.23 4.33 -20.39
C VAL A 4 24.05 4.37 -19.42
N VAL A 5 23.98 3.40 -18.52
CA VAL A 5 22.90 3.26 -17.53
C VAL A 5 23.51 3.30 -16.13
N VAL A 6 23.06 4.21 -15.28
CA VAL A 6 23.46 4.34 -13.88
C VAL A 6 22.42 3.69 -12.99
N GLY A 7 22.79 2.60 -12.33
CA GLY A 7 21.92 1.74 -11.53
C GLY A 7 21.38 0.54 -12.32
N GLY A 8 21.63 -0.65 -11.82
CA GLY A 8 21.42 -1.93 -12.53
C GLY A 8 20.23 -2.76 -12.02
N VAL A 9 19.26 -2.15 -11.30
CA VAL A 9 18.08 -2.88 -10.80
C VAL A 9 16.89 -2.60 -11.70
N THR A 10 15.67 -2.52 -11.19
CA THR A 10 14.41 -2.51 -11.96
C THR A 10 14.40 -1.53 -13.14
N GLY A 11 14.67 -0.24 -12.90
CA GLY A 11 14.61 0.79 -13.95
C GLY A 11 15.73 0.64 -14.98
N GLY A 12 16.98 0.51 -14.51
CA GLY A 12 18.15 0.46 -15.38
C GLY A 12 18.24 -0.85 -16.17
N ALA A 13 18.11 -2.00 -15.50
CA ALA A 13 18.13 -3.31 -16.17
C ALA A 13 17.02 -3.43 -17.23
N SER A 14 15.80 -2.95 -16.92
CA SER A 14 14.67 -2.95 -17.87
C SER A 14 14.93 -2.04 -19.08
N THR A 15 15.53 -0.86 -18.86
CA THR A 15 15.92 0.06 -19.95
C THR A 15 16.96 -0.59 -20.85
N ALA A 16 18.04 -1.13 -20.28
CA ALA A 16 19.13 -1.79 -21.02
C ALA A 16 18.61 -2.96 -21.86
N ALA A 17 17.80 -3.84 -21.25
CA ALA A 17 17.22 -4.97 -21.96
C ALA A 17 16.20 -4.55 -23.05
N ARG A 18 15.43 -3.47 -22.84
CA ARG A 18 14.53 -2.93 -23.87
C ARG A 18 15.31 -2.31 -25.00
N MET A 19 16.33 -1.50 -24.71
CA MET A 19 17.20 -0.87 -25.72
C MET A 19 17.84 -1.92 -26.63
N ARG A 20 18.39 -3.02 -26.08
CA ARG A 20 18.98 -4.10 -26.88
C ARG A 20 17.99 -4.71 -27.89
N ARG A 21 16.72 -4.85 -27.49
CA ARG A 21 15.66 -5.37 -28.39
C ARG A 21 15.29 -4.39 -29.49
N LEU A 22 15.47 -3.09 -29.27
CA LEU A 22 15.14 -2.04 -30.24
C LEU A 22 16.31 -1.72 -31.18
N ASP A 23 17.53 -1.71 -30.66
CA ASP A 23 18.77 -1.45 -31.40
C ASP A 23 19.79 -2.56 -31.10
N PRO A 24 19.84 -3.62 -31.96
CA PRO A 24 20.80 -4.72 -31.79
C PRO A 24 22.27 -4.27 -31.89
N ALA A 25 22.56 -3.12 -32.52
CA ALA A 25 23.88 -2.59 -32.69
C ALA A 25 24.30 -1.60 -31.59
N ALA A 26 23.43 -1.26 -30.67
CA ALA A 26 23.74 -0.33 -29.58
C ALA A 26 24.88 -0.89 -28.69
N SER A 27 25.82 -0.05 -28.30
CA SER A 27 26.75 -0.33 -27.20
C SER A 27 26.05 0.02 -25.89
N ILE A 28 25.88 -0.95 -24.98
CA ILE A 28 25.13 -0.74 -23.74
C ILE A 28 26.01 -1.10 -22.55
N VAL A 29 26.26 -0.13 -21.66
CA VAL A 29 27.03 -0.30 -20.43
C VAL A 29 26.13 0.05 -19.23
N VAL A 30 26.01 -0.87 -18.28
CA VAL A 30 25.32 -0.66 -17.00
C VAL A 30 26.37 -0.52 -15.90
N LEU A 31 26.33 0.58 -15.18
CA LEU A 31 27.19 0.88 -14.04
C LEU A 31 26.38 0.74 -12.74
N GLU A 32 26.76 -0.24 -11.92
CA GLU A 32 26.12 -0.51 -10.64
C GLU A 32 27.16 -0.40 -9.52
N ARG A 33 26.88 0.45 -8.52
CA ARG A 33 27.80 0.65 -7.39
C ARG A 33 27.81 -0.53 -6.42
N GLY A 34 26.70 -1.29 -6.35
CA GLY A 34 26.57 -2.48 -5.53
C GLY A 34 27.28 -3.70 -6.09
N GLU A 35 27.22 -4.77 -5.33
CA GLU A 35 27.79 -6.07 -5.74
C GLU A 35 26.86 -6.79 -6.73
N ASP A 36 25.56 -6.62 -6.57
CA ASP A 36 24.53 -7.36 -7.27
C ASP A 36 23.75 -6.45 -8.22
N VAL A 37 23.36 -6.99 -9.35
CA VAL A 37 22.53 -6.37 -10.38
C VAL A 37 21.25 -7.19 -10.57
N SER A 38 20.17 -6.56 -11.01
CA SER A 38 18.93 -7.26 -11.37
C SER A 38 18.42 -8.20 -10.27
N TYR A 39 18.36 -7.75 -9.05
CA TYR A 39 17.80 -8.50 -7.93
C TYR A 39 16.37 -8.06 -7.59
N SER A 40 15.62 -8.97 -6.92
CA SER A 40 14.24 -8.72 -6.50
C SER A 40 14.19 -8.01 -5.15
N ASN A 41 14.08 -6.67 -5.16
CA ASN A 41 13.96 -5.87 -3.94
C ASN A 41 12.74 -6.29 -3.09
N CYS A 42 11.60 -6.57 -3.75
CA CYS A 42 10.36 -6.93 -3.06
C CYS A 42 10.42 -8.31 -2.39
N CYS A 43 11.38 -9.18 -2.80
CA CYS A 43 11.56 -10.49 -2.19
C CYS A 43 12.54 -10.50 -1.00
N LEU A 44 13.24 -9.39 -0.75
CA LEU A 44 14.21 -9.30 0.35
C LEU A 44 13.62 -9.72 1.72
N PRO A 45 12.43 -9.23 2.15
CA PRO A 45 11.85 -9.62 3.43
C PRO A 45 11.56 -11.12 3.52
N TYR A 46 11.22 -11.79 2.41
CA TYR A 46 10.86 -13.22 2.40
C TYR A 46 12.05 -14.14 2.66
N TYR A 47 13.28 -13.65 2.44
CA TYR A 47 14.50 -14.36 2.84
C TYR A 47 14.65 -14.46 4.37
N LEU A 48 14.16 -13.45 5.12
CA LEU A 48 14.20 -13.50 6.60
C LEU A 48 13.31 -14.61 7.14
N GLY A 49 12.15 -14.82 6.54
CA GLY A 49 11.16 -15.83 6.96
C GLY A 49 11.39 -17.23 6.38
N GLY A 50 12.45 -17.43 5.57
CA GLY A 50 12.77 -18.70 4.94
C GLY A 50 11.84 -19.10 3.79
N VAL A 51 11.06 -18.20 3.25
CA VAL A 51 10.27 -18.42 2.01
C VAL A 51 11.19 -18.45 0.80
N VAL A 52 12.18 -17.59 0.76
CA VAL A 52 13.36 -17.67 -0.10
C VAL A 52 14.46 -18.27 0.76
N GLU A 53 14.96 -19.44 0.39
CA GLU A 53 15.90 -20.18 1.22
C GLU A 53 17.35 -19.72 1.00
N ASP A 54 17.71 -19.42 -0.25
CA ASP A 54 19.04 -18.93 -0.61
C ASP A 54 18.97 -17.46 -1.07
N SER A 55 19.83 -16.64 -0.52
CA SER A 55 19.95 -15.24 -0.92
C SER A 55 20.40 -15.04 -2.37
N ASP A 56 21.04 -16.04 -2.98
CA ASP A 56 21.45 -16.00 -4.38
C ASP A 56 20.23 -16.10 -5.32
N ASP A 57 19.14 -16.73 -4.89
CA ASP A 57 17.86 -16.79 -5.63
C ASP A 57 17.18 -15.41 -5.74
N LEU A 58 17.59 -14.44 -4.93
CA LEU A 58 17.15 -13.06 -5.07
C LEU A 58 17.72 -12.36 -6.30
N ILE A 59 18.82 -12.87 -6.86
CA ILE A 59 19.53 -12.30 -8.01
C ILE A 59 18.95 -12.91 -9.29
N LEU A 60 18.15 -12.14 -10.02
CA LEU A 60 17.44 -12.61 -11.21
C LEU A 60 18.37 -12.79 -12.42
N MET A 61 19.38 -11.94 -12.54
CA MET A 61 20.40 -12.01 -13.59
C MET A 61 21.76 -11.54 -13.09
N THR A 62 22.79 -12.33 -13.37
CA THR A 62 24.18 -11.96 -13.10
C THR A 62 24.76 -11.10 -14.23
N PRO A 63 25.89 -10.37 -14.02
CA PRO A 63 26.61 -9.67 -15.10
C PRO A 63 26.95 -10.58 -16.28
N GLN A 64 27.35 -11.83 -16.00
CA GLN A 64 27.64 -12.83 -17.03
C GLN A 64 26.38 -13.20 -17.84
N ALA A 65 25.24 -13.36 -17.18
CA ALA A 65 23.98 -13.65 -17.85
C ALA A 65 23.55 -12.50 -18.78
N PHE A 66 23.72 -11.23 -18.35
CA PHE A 66 23.48 -10.06 -19.20
C PHE A 66 24.37 -10.07 -20.44
N ARG A 67 25.66 -10.40 -20.27
CA ARG A 67 26.62 -10.46 -21.38
C ARG A 67 26.23 -11.54 -22.39
N VAL A 68 25.95 -12.75 -21.91
CA VAL A 68 25.68 -13.90 -22.79
C VAL A 68 24.33 -13.82 -23.47
N SER A 69 23.29 -13.46 -22.72
CA SER A 69 21.90 -13.48 -23.22
C SER A 69 21.50 -12.21 -23.95
N HIS A 70 22.12 -11.07 -23.63
CA HIS A 70 21.68 -9.76 -24.11
C HIS A 70 22.80 -8.91 -24.73
N ASP A 71 24.04 -9.37 -24.72
CA ASP A 71 25.20 -8.59 -25.13
C ASP A 71 25.26 -7.19 -24.47
N ILE A 72 24.94 -7.15 -23.17
CA ILE A 72 24.99 -5.96 -22.33
C ILE A 72 26.21 -6.08 -21.40
N GLU A 73 27.05 -5.07 -21.39
CA GLU A 73 28.15 -4.97 -20.45
C GLU A 73 27.64 -4.44 -19.12
N VAL A 74 27.84 -5.20 -18.04
CA VAL A 74 27.46 -4.80 -16.66
C VAL A 74 28.71 -4.74 -15.82
N ARG A 75 29.00 -3.58 -15.23
CA ARG A 75 30.11 -3.35 -14.30
C ARG A 75 29.52 -3.09 -12.91
N THR A 76 29.56 -4.10 -12.04
CA THR A 76 29.24 -3.97 -10.62
C THR A 76 30.41 -3.33 -9.86
N ARG A 77 30.16 -2.87 -8.63
CA ARG A 77 31.14 -2.15 -7.80
C ARG A 77 31.80 -0.97 -8.55
N SER A 78 30.99 -0.32 -9.39
CA SER A 78 31.42 0.78 -10.27
C SER A 78 30.50 1.98 -10.02
N GLU A 79 30.97 2.91 -9.21
CA GLU A 79 30.19 4.09 -8.78
C GLU A 79 30.42 5.25 -9.74
N VAL A 80 29.32 5.81 -10.25
CA VAL A 80 29.36 7.07 -11.01
C VAL A 80 29.43 8.23 -10.02
N LEU A 81 30.50 9.01 -10.07
CA LEU A 81 30.78 10.11 -9.15
C LEU A 81 30.24 11.45 -9.67
N SER A 82 30.33 11.67 -10.99
CA SER A 82 29.85 12.92 -11.62
C SER A 82 29.48 12.70 -13.09
N ILE A 83 28.76 13.67 -13.64
CA ILE A 83 28.37 13.72 -15.06
C ILE A 83 28.89 15.01 -15.65
N ASP A 84 29.72 14.91 -16.70
CA ASP A 84 30.09 16.04 -17.57
C ASP A 84 29.14 16.05 -18.79
N ARG A 85 28.14 16.95 -18.75
CA ARG A 85 27.14 17.09 -19.78
C ARG A 85 27.69 17.66 -21.08
N ALA A 86 28.74 18.49 -21.01
CA ALA A 86 29.33 19.12 -22.18
C ALA A 86 30.22 18.12 -22.95
N ALA A 87 31.02 17.33 -22.23
CA ALA A 87 31.84 16.26 -22.80
C ALA A 87 31.03 14.97 -23.07
N LYS A 88 29.79 14.86 -22.55
CA LYS A 88 28.98 13.64 -22.58
C LYS A 88 29.71 12.43 -22.01
N THR A 89 30.25 12.58 -20.80
CA THR A 89 30.94 11.51 -20.07
C THR A 89 30.39 11.39 -18.65
N VAL A 90 30.47 10.20 -18.08
CA VAL A 90 30.33 9.97 -16.65
C VAL A 90 31.66 9.57 -16.05
N HIS A 91 32.04 10.19 -14.93
CA HIS A 91 33.26 9.82 -14.19
C HIS A 91 32.96 8.66 -13.25
N VAL A 92 33.68 7.57 -13.39
CA VAL A 92 33.41 6.29 -12.72
C VAL A 92 34.58 5.90 -11.84
N ARG A 93 34.27 5.43 -10.62
CA ARG A 93 35.25 4.83 -9.70
C ARG A 93 34.92 3.36 -9.49
N GLU A 94 35.87 2.49 -9.76
CA GLU A 94 35.82 1.05 -9.48
C GLU A 94 36.20 0.73 -8.03
N ALA A 95 35.83 -0.47 -7.54
CA ALA A 95 36.26 -0.95 -6.22
C ALA A 95 37.78 -1.01 -6.02
N SER A 96 38.54 -1.16 -7.10
CA SER A 96 40.01 -1.10 -7.09
C SER A 96 40.58 0.30 -6.77
N GLY A 97 39.72 1.34 -6.79
CA GLY A 97 40.12 2.75 -6.71
C GLY A 97 40.52 3.35 -8.05
N ARG A 98 40.48 2.58 -9.15
CA ARG A 98 40.67 3.10 -10.50
C ARG A 98 39.53 4.02 -10.89
N GLU A 99 39.88 5.18 -11.44
CA GLU A 99 38.93 6.15 -11.98
C GLU A 99 39.08 6.30 -13.49
N TYR A 100 37.97 6.50 -14.20
CA TYR A 100 37.98 6.70 -15.65
C TYR A 100 36.69 7.40 -16.09
N ASP A 101 36.73 7.96 -17.31
CA ASP A 101 35.56 8.57 -17.94
C ASP A 101 34.94 7.60 -18.95
N GLU A 102 33.61 7.38 -18.84
CA GLU A 102 32.80 6.56 -19.74
C GLU A 102 31.96 7.47 -20.65
N PRO A 103 32.19 7.53 -21.96
CA PRO A 103 31.42 8.39 -22.86
C PRO A 103 30.04 7.79 -23.18
N TYR A 104 29.06 8.65 -23.44
CA TYR A 104 27.70 8.25 -23.83
C TYR A 104 27.14 9.10 -24.97
N ASP A 105 26.23 8.50 -25.78
CA ASP A 105 25.31 9.23 -26.66
C ASP A 105 24.01 9.55 -25.91
N LYS A 106 23.55 8.58 -25.11
CA LYS A 106 22.39 8.70 -24.20
C LYS A 106 22.75 8.16 -22.82
N LEU A 107 22.28 8.85 -21.79
CA LEU A 107 22.46 8.47 -20.39
C LEU A 107 21.12 8.18 -19.73
N MET A 108 21.02 7.04 -19.05
CA MET A 108 19.88 6.68 -18.23
C MET A 108 20.25 6.75 -16.75
N LEU A 109 19.54 7.56 -15.98
CA LEU A 109 19.65 7.64 -14.52
C LEU A 109 18.54 6.80 -13.88
N ALA A 110 18.92 5.71 -13.24
CA ALA A 110 18.04 4.82 -12.47
C ALA A 110 18.65 4.48 -11.10
N PRO A 111 19.13 5.49 -10.31
CA PRO A 111 19.84 5.24 -9.05
C PRO A 111 18.90 4.77 -7.94
N GLY A 112 17.58 4.86 -8.13
CA GLY A 112 16.57 4.45 -7.18
C GLY A 112 16.44 5.40 -6.00
N ALA A 113 16.12 4.83 -4.81
CA ALA A 113 15.97 5.57 -3.57
C ALA A 113 16.81 4.95 -2.45
N ALA A 114 17.27 5.76 -1.51
CA ALA A 114 18.00 5.33 -0.32
C ALA A 114 17.05 5.23 0.89
N PRO A 115 17.26 4.29 1.82
CA PRO A 115 16.57 4.28 3.10
C PRO A 115 16.82 5.60 3.85
N ILE A 116 15.77 6.11 4.47
CA ILE A 116 15.89 7.29 5.34
C ILE A 116 16.47 6.84 6.68
N MET A 117 17.67 7.36 7.02
CA MET A 117 18.37 7.10 8.28
C MET A 117 18.59 8.46 8.99
N PRO A 118 17.61 8.98 9.76
CA PRO A 118 17.67 10.33 10.29
C PRO A 118 18.69 10.43 11.41
N ARG A 119 19.68 11.32 11.25
CA ARG A 119 20.69 11.59 12.30
C ARG A 119 20.09 12.19 13.58
N SER A 120 18.84 12.63 13.54
CA SER A 120 18.10 13.06 14.74
C SER A 120 17.74 11.90 15.67
N ILE A 121 17.77 10.66 15.17
CA ILE A 121 17.62 9.47 16.00
C ILE A 121 19.02 9.07 16.48
N ARG A 122 19.30 9.28 17.76
CA ARG A 122 20.59 8.89 18.34
C ARG A 122 20.77 7.38 18.24
N GLY A 123 21.92 6.92 17.75
CA GLY A 123 22.25 5.50 17.59
C GLY A 123 21.68 4.84 16.35
N ILE A 124 21.15 5.60 15.37
CA ILE A 124 20.60 5.08 14.10
C ILE A 124 21.67 4.40 13.23
N ASP A 125 22.93 4.72 13.43
CA ASP A 125 24.10 4.14 12.78
C ASP A 125 24.78 3.02 13.61
N GLY A 126 24.10 2.55 14.64
CA GLY A 126 24.60 1.49 15.52
C GLY A 126 24.80 0.14 14.81
N PRO A 127 25.66 -0.74 15.35
CA PRO A 127 26.00 -2.03 14.73
C PRO A 127 24.86 -3.06 14.72
N ASN A 128 23.78 -2.80 15.45
CA ASN A 128 22.57 -3.61 15.52
C ASN A 128 21.38 -2.97 14.78
N VAL A 129 21.64 -1.92 13.99
CA VAL A 129 20.63 -1.22 13.19
C VAL A 129 20.81 -1.56 11.72
N PHE A 130 19.73 -1.93 11.06
CA PHE A 130 19.71 -2.40 9.68
C PHE A 130 18.69 -1.66 8.85
N SER A 131 18.96 -1.54 7.55
CA SER A 131 17.98 -1.22 6.53
C SER A 131 17.71 -2.44 5.64
N VAL A 132 16.67 -2.38 4.82
CA VAL A 132 16.35 -3.43 3.84
C VAL A 132 16.26 -2.78 2.47
N ARG A 133 17.37 -2.74 1.74
CA ARG A 133 17.45 -2.10 0.43
C ARG A 133 17.96 -3.05 -0.67
N ASN A 134 18.97 -3.85 -0.37
CA ASN A 134 19.66 -4.71 -1.31
C ASN A 134 20.01 -6.08 -0.71
N VAL A 135 20.61 -6.95 -1.50
CA VAL A 135 20.97 -8.31 -1.08
C VAL A 135 22.01 -8.31 0.04
N THR A 136 22.96 -7.38 0.00
CA THR A 136 23.98 -7.24 1.06
C THR A 136 23.34 -6.87 2.40
N ASP A 137 22.39 -5.91 2.39
CA ASP A 137 21.68 -5.49 3.61
C ASP A 137 20.88 -6.65 4.22
N ILE A 138 20.14 -7.40 3.39
CA ILE A 138 19.29 -8.48 3.91
C ILE A 138 20.12 -9.65 4.43
N ARG A 139 21.28 -9.96 3.80
CA ARG A 139 22.24 -10.95 4.31
C ARG A 139 22.81 -10.52 5.67
N ALA A 140 23.18 -9.24 5.79
CA ALA A 140 23.69 -8.71 7.06
C ALA A 140 22.64 -8.82 8.19
N LEU A 141 21.40 -8.41 7.91
CA LEU A 141 20.29 -8.51 8.85
C LEU A 141 20.03 -9.98 9.24
N LYS A 142 19.90 -10.88 8.27
CA LYS A 142 19.67 -12.31 8.50
C LYS A 142 20.77 -12.91 9.37
N ASN A 143 22.02 -12.68 9.00
CA ASN A 143 23.19 -13.17 9.77
C ASN A 143 23.22 -12.63 11.20
N PHE A 144 22.72 -11.43 11.43
CA PHE A 144 22.65 -10.87 12.78
C PHE A 144 21.51 -11.47 13.60
N VAL A 145 20.29 -11.52 13.04
CA VAL A 145 19.12 -12.02 13.77
C VAL A 145 19.15 -13.52 14.05
N ASP A 146 19.92 -14.29 13.27
CA ASP A 146 20.11 -15.73 13.49
C ASP A 146 21.15 -16.05 14.59
N ARG A 147 21.83 -15.05 15.15
CA ARG A 147 22.78 -15.27 16.26
C ARG A 147 22.05 -15.72 17.53
N PRO A 148 22.67 -16.61 18.31
CA PRO A 148 22.17 -16.94 19.64
C PRO A 148 21.98 -15.70 20.52
N GLY A 149 20.85 -15.60 21.20
CA GLY A 149 20.54 -14.47 22.09
C GLY A 149 19.89 -13.27 21.41
N VAL A 150 19.75 -13.25 20.08
CA VAL A 150 18.96 -12.23 19.35
C VAL A 150 17.53 -12.73 19.20
N GLU A 151 16.63 -12.26 20.04
CA GLU A 151 15.24 -12.71 20.10
C GLU A 151 14.24 -11.60 19.75
N ARG A 152 14.55 -10.36 20.15
CA ARG A 152 13.65 -9.20 20.05
C ARG A 152 14.10 -8.28 18.93
N VAL A 153 13.21 -8.01 18.00
CA VAL A 153 13.49 -7.09 16.87
C VAL A 153 12.47 -5.97 16.86
N ALA A 154 12.97 -4.74 16.89
CA ALA A 154 12.15 -3.55 16.70
C ALA A 154 12.18 -3.14 15.22
N VAL A 155 11.02 -2.94 14.62
CA VAL A 155 10.84 -2.39 13.29
C VAL A 155 10.35 -0.95 13.42
N VAL A 156 11.12 0.00 12.93
CA VAL A 156 10.78 1.43 12.98
C VAL A 156 10.15 1.83 11.65
N GLY A 157 8.83 2.03 11.67
CA GLY A 157 7.99 2.34 10.51
C GLY A 157 7.05 1.19 10.13
N GLY A 158 5.78 1.50 9.94
CA GLY A 158 4.67 0.59 9.63
C GLY A 158 4.21 0.65 8.18
N GLY A 159 5.11 1.01 7.24
CA GLY A 159 4.85 0.94 5.80
C GLY A 159 4.99 -0.47 5.23
N PHE A 160 4.93 -0.62 3.89
CA PHE A 160 5.05 -1.92 3.20
C PHE A 160 6.26 -2.73 3.67
N ILE A 161 7.46 -2.15 3.60
CA ILE A 161 8.71 -2.81 3.98
C ILE A 161 8.66 -3.23 5.45
N GLY A 162 8.22 -2.33 6.34
CA GLY A 162 8.17 -2.61 7.77
C GLY A 162 7.22 -3.76 8.12
N LEU A 163 6.06 -3.82 7.49
CA LEU A 163 5.08 -4.88 7.71
C LEU A 163 5.55 -6.24 7.18
N GLU A 164 6.12 -6.28 5.96
CA GLU A 164 6.67 -7.51 5.39
C GLU A 164 7.87 -8.04 6.21
N VAL A 165 8.75 -7.15 6.67
CA VAL A 165 9.85 -7.51 7.57
C VAL A 165 9.32 -8.05 8.90
N ALA A 166 8.33 -7.36 9.50
CA ALA A 166 7.74 -7.78 10.77
C ALA A 166 7.10 -9.17 10.67
N GLU A 167 6.30 -9.43 9.61
CA GLU A 167 5.72 -10.74 9.36
C GLU A 167 6.79 -11.83 9.24
N ASN A 168 7.81 -11.60 8.41
CA ASN A 168 8.82 -12.60 8.12
C ASN A 168 9.73 -12.87 9.33
N LEU A 169 10.03 -11.86 10.16
CA LEU A 169 10.72 -12.05 11.44
C LEU A 169 9.86 -12.83 12.45
N ARG A 170 8.54 -12.58 12.49
CA ARG A 170 7.61 -13.39 13.30
C ARG A 170 7.59 -14.84 12.85
N ARG A 171 7.56 -15.10 11.53
CA ARG A 171 7.66 -16.46 10.97
C ARG A 171 8.97 -17.14 11.32
N ALA A 172 10.07 -16.38 11.40
CA ALA A 172 11.38 -16.86 11.89
C ALA A 172 11.45 -17.02 13.42
N GLY A 173 10.34 -16.89 14.15
CA GLY A 173 10.25 -17.11 15.60
C GLY A 173 10.70 -15.93 16.46
N LYS A 174 10.96 -14.75 15.88
CA LYS A 174 11.38 -13.56 16.66
C LYS A 174 10.20 -12.88 17.35
N GLN A 175 10.46 -12.23 18.48
CA GLN A 175 9.53 -11.28 19.10
C GLN A 175 9.66 -9.94 18.37
N VAL A 176 8.57 -9.45 17.80
CA VAL A 176 8.60 -8.27 16.95
C VAL A 176 7.75 -7.14 17.55
N SER A 177 8.33 -5.95 17.59
CA SER A 177 7.65 -4.71 17.93
C SER A 177 7.72 -3.75 16.74
N ILE A 178 6.59 -3.15 16.34
CA ILE A 178 6.56 -2.07 15.35
C ILE A 178 6.37 -0.74 16.07
N LEU A 179 7.25 0.23 15.80
CA LEU A 179 7.10 1.62 16.26
C LEU A 179 6.76 2.49 15.05
N GLU A 180 5.53 3.02 15.03
CA GLU A 180 5.03 3.86 13.95
C GLU A 180 4.72 5.27 14.48
N GLY A 181 5.30 6.28 13.83
CA GLY A 181 5.12 7.69 14.21
C GLY A 181 3.71 8.23 13.96
N MET A 182 2.99 7.61 13.03
CA MET A 182 1.62 7.96 12.68
C MET A 182 0.60 7.20 13.55
N ALA A 183 -0.66 7.62 13.46
CA ALA A 183 -1.77 6.97 14.17
C ALA A 183 -2.15 5.60 13.56
N GLN A 184 -1.56 5.21 12.45
CA GLN A 184 -1.84 3.96 11.75
C GLN A 184 -0.65 3.46 10.95
N VAL A 185 -0.57 2.14 10.75
CA VAL A 185 0.30 1.54 9.72
C VAL A 185 -0.32 1.73 8.33
N MET A 186 0.37 1.36 7.27
CA MET A 186 -0.15 1.39 5.88
C MET A 186 -0.86 2.70 5.54
N ALA A 187 -0.10 3.78 5.51
CA ALA A 187 -0.61 5.12 5.22
C ALA A 187 -1.53 5.26 3.97
N PRO A 188 -1.43 4.43 2.90
CA PRO A 188 -2.37 4.48 1.78
C PRO A 188 -3.81 4.09 2.13
N LEU A 189 -4.03 3.26 3.15
CA LEU A 189 -5.38 2.84 3.56
C LEU A 189 -6.09 3.91 4.40
N ASP A 190 -7.41 3.94 4.34
CA ASP A 190 -8.23 4.72 5.28
C ASP A 190 -8.29 4.05 6.66
N GLU A 191 -8.66 4.82 7.67
CA GLU A 191 -8.64 4.39 9.07
C GLU A 191 -9.54 3.18 9.34
N ASP A 192 -10.71 3.12 8.71
CA ASP A 192 -11.66 2.01 8.85
C ASP A 192 -11.14 0.70 8.24
N MET A 193 -10.31 0.77 7.20
CA MET A 193 -9.72 -0.40 6.57
C MET A 193 -8.48 -0.92 7.31
N VAL A 194 -7.66 0.00 7.82
CA VAL A 194 -6.40 -0.38 8.47
C VAL A 194 -6.59 -1.06 9.82
N GLN A 195 -7.74 -0.86 10.50
CA GLN A 195 -8.00 -1.53 11.78
C GLN A 195 -7.99 -3.06 11.66
N ILE A 196 -8.30 -3.59 10.48
CA ILE A 196 -8.20 -5.03 10.20
C ILE A 196 -6.74 -5.48 10.29
N LEU A 197 -5.80 -4.66 9.81
CA LEU A 197 -4.37 -4.94 9.87
C LEU A 197 -3.83 -4.81 11.31
N HIS A 198 -4.30 -3.80 12.06
CA HIS A 198 -3.91 -3.64 13.47
C HIS A 198 -4.33 -4.87 14.28
N LYS A 199 -5.55 -5.38 14.04
CA LYS A 199 -6.02 -6.62 14.64
C LYS A 199 -5.18 -7.82 14.21
N GLU A 200 -4.85 -7.94 12.92
CA GLU A 200 -4.04 -9.05 12.40
C GLU A 200 -2.64 -9.07 13.00
N LEU A 201 -2.01 -7.90 13.17
CA LEU A 201 -0.72 -7.77 13.85
C LEU A 201 -0.82 -8.23 15.31
N ASP A 202 -1.85 -7.78 16.02
CA ASP A 202 -2.11 -8.15 17.41
C ASP A 202 -2.37 -9.66 17.58
N ASP A 203 -3.20 -10.23 16.73
CA ASP A 203 -3.52 -11.68 16.75
C ASP A 203 -2.27 -12.54 16.49
N ASN A 204 -1.31 -12.02 15.73
CA ASN A 204 -0.03 -12.70 15.46
C ASN A 204 1.08 -12.34 16.46
N GLY A 205 0.77 -11.63 17.53
CA GLY A 205 1.70 -11.31 18.61
C GLY A 205 2.79 -10.30 18.22
N VAL A 206 2.49 -9.40 17.28
CA VAL A 206 3.33 -8.23 16.99
C VAL A 206 2.91 -7.09 17.91
N ALA A 207 3.84 -6.59 18.72
CA ALA A 207 3.58 -5.43 19.58
C ALA A 207 3.57 -4.15 18.70
N LEU A 208 2.42 -3.49 18.60
CA LEU A 208 2.25 -2.32 17.75
C LEU A 208 2.18 -1.03 18.61
N HIS A 209 3.15 -0.14 18.40
CA HIS A 209 3.26 1.17 19.06
C HIS A 209 2.98 2.27 18.03
N LEU A 210 1.75 2.74 17.97
CA LEU A 210 1.32 3.85 17.13
C LEU A 210 1.60 5.20 17.80
N ASN A 211 1.61 6.30 17.03
CA ASN A 211 1.95 7.65 17.51
C ASN A 211 3.27 7.70 18.27
N SER A 212 4.23 6.84 17.88
CA SER A 212 5.48 6.61 18.59
C SER A 212 6.67 7.05 17.74
N THR A 213 7.11 8.29 17.96
CA THR A 213 8.27 8.86 17.27
C THR A 213 9.55 8.40 17.95
N VAL A 214 10.34 7.58 17.27
CA VAL A 214 11.63 7.10 17.78
C VAL A 214 12.61 8.26 17.91
N THR A 215 13.28 8.34 19.07
CA THR A 215 14.25 9.39 19.42
C THR A 215 15.66 8.89 19.64
N ALA A 216 15.78 7.63 20.09
CA ALA A 216 17.09 7.00 20.30
C ALA A 216 17.02 5.48 20.16
N ILE A 217 18.12 4.90 19.72
CA ILE A 217 18.43 3.48 19.75
C ILE A 217 19.62 3.30 20.68
N GLU A 218 19.43 2.56 21.74
CA GLU A 218 20.44 2.32 22.77
C GLU A 218 20.73 0.82 22.85
N ASP A 219 21.71 0.43 23.63
CA ASP A 219 22.01 -0.99 23.82
C ASP A 219 20.80 -1.70 24.46
N GLY A 220 20.24 -2.67 23.73
CA GLY A 220 19.10 -3.47 24.16
C GLY A 220 17.73 -2.80 24.12
N CYS A 221 17.58 -1.54 23.66
CA CYS A 221 16.27 -0.90 23.57
C CYS A 221 16.16 0.24 22.56
N VAL A 222 14.90 0.51 22.13
CA VAL A 222 14.51 1.67 21.34
C VAL A 222 13.68 2.60 22.19
N LYS A 223 14.03 3.89 22.22
CA LYS A 223 13.27 4.94 22.90
C LYS A 223 12.42 5.71 21.92
N ALA A 224 11.17 5.95 22.27
CA ALA A 224 10.23 6.73 21.49
C ALA A 224 9.38 7.66 22.35
N GLN A 225 8.88 8.73 21.73
CA GLN A 225 7.89 9.62 22.31
C GLN A 225 6.50 9.20 21.83
N CYS A 226 5.62 8.83 22.76
CA CYS A 226 4.23 8.44 22.50
C CYS A 226 3.30 9.32 23.35
N GLY A 227 2.49 10.19 22.70
CA GLY A 227 1.56 11.07 23.40
C GLY A 227 2.23 11.99 24.46
N GLY A 228 3.46 12.41 24.22
CA GLY A 228 4.26 13.24 25.14
C GLY A 228 4.93 12.47 26.29
N LYS A 229 4.83 11.14 26.31
CA LYS A 229 5.51 10.26 27.26
C LYS A 229 6.63 9.50 26.56
N GLU A 230 7.76 9.33 27.23
CA GLU A 230 8.81 8.45 26.76
C GLU A 230 8.43 6.99 27.02
N VAL A 231 8.54 6.16 25.98
CA VAL A 231 8.40 4.71 26.07
C VAL A 231 9.71 4.05 25.63
N SER A 232 10.04 2.94 26.27
CA SER A 232 11.23 2.14 25.95
C SER A 232 10.80 0.74 25.53
N VAL A 233 11.21 0.31 24.34
CA VAL A 233 10.88 -0.98 23.75
C VAL A 233 12.17 -1.79 23.66
N ALA A 234 12.18 -2.95 24.33
CA ALA A 234 13.35 -3.83 24.31
C ALA A 234 13.60 -4.39 22.90
N ALA A 235 14.85 -4.30 22.43
CA ALA A 235 15.24 -4.76 21.09
C ALA A 235 16.72 -5.14 21.05
N ASP A 236 17.01 -6.33 20.54
CA ASP A 236 18.37 -6.81 20.31
C ASP A 236 18.87 -6.38 18.93
N ALA A 237 17.92 -6.22 17.97
CA ALA A 237 18.16 -5.68 16.65
C ALA A 237 17.07 -4.66 16.26
N VAL A 238 17.40 -3.72 15.41
CA VAL A 238 16.48 -2.69 14.91
C VAL A 238 16.49 -2.65 13.39
N VAL A 239 15.32 -2.64 12.77
CA VAL A 239 15.17 -2.44 11.33
C VAL A 239 14.56 -1.07 11.08
N ALA A 240 15.30 -0.19 10.43
CA ALA A 240 14.83 1.13 10.04
C ALA A 240 14.07 1.04 8.70
N ALA A 241 12.74 1.17 8.78
CA ALA A 241 11.81 1.14 7.65
C ALA A 241 10.97 2.43 7.59
N ILE A 242 11.58 3.57 7.92
CA ILE A 242 10.92 4.89 8.09
C ILE A 242 10.49 5.49 6.75
N GLY A 243 10.98 4.94 5.64
CA GLY A 243 10.72 5.39 4.27
C GLY A 243 11.98 5.49 3.44
N VAL A 244 11.82 5.98 2.22
CA VAL A 244 12.91 6.12 1.25
C VAL A 244 12.98 7.52 0.66
N ALA A 245 14.18 8.01 0.41
CA ALA A 245 14.44 9.28 -0.25
C ALA A 245 15.02 9.03 -1.66
N PRO A 246 14.62 9.79 -2.70
CA PRO A 246 15.15 9.62 -4.05
C PRO A 246 16.64 9.95 -4.07
N GLU A 247 17.42 9.14 -4.78
CA GLU A 247 18.84 9.40 -4.99
C GLU A 247 19.04 10.38 -6.14
N THR A 248 19.10 11.66 -5.83
CA THR A 248 19.14 12.75 -6.81
C THR A 248 20.45 13.55 -6.79
N LYS A 249 21.38 13.21 -5.88
CA LYS A 249 22.63 13.97 -5.72
C LYS A 249 23.41 14.06 -7.04
N LEU A 250 23.58 12.94 -7.74
CA LEU A 250 24.31 12.90 -9.02
C LEU A 250 23.67 13.82 -10.08
N ALA A 251 22.34 13.83 -10.17
CA ALA A 251 21.59 14.68 -11.08
C ALA A 251 21.69 16.17 -10.69
N ALA A 252 21.56 16.48 -9.40
CA ALA A 252 21.67 17.84 -8.88
C ALA A 252 23.07 18.43 -9.10
N ASP A 253 24.13 17.66 -8.79
CA ASP A 253 25.51 18.08 -8.98
C ASP A 253 25.84 18.33 -10.46
N ALA A 254 25.18 17.60 -11.39
CA ALA A 254 25.27 17.83 -12.83
C ALA A 254 24.39 19.00 -13.33
N GLY A 255 23.70 19.72 -12.45
CA GLY A 255 22.81 20.83 -12.81
C GLY A 255 21.53 20.42 -13.53
N LEU A 256 21.05 19.18 -13.34
CA LEU A 256 19.75 18.75 -13.82
C LEU A 256 18.66 19.24 -12.88
N ALA A 257 17.48 19.60 -13.44
CA ALA A 257 16.36 20.09 -12.65
C ALA A 257 15.77 19.01 -11.75
N LEU A 258 15.48 19.38 -10.51
CA LEU A 258 14.71 18.58 -9.58
C LEU A 258 13.30 19.16 -9.44
N GLY A 259 12.31 18.29 -9.25
CA GLY A 259 10.92 18.67 -9.10
C GLY A 259 10.52 18.96 -7.64
N GLU A 260 9.25 19.23 -7.41
CA GLU A 260 8.66 19.59 -6.12
C GLU A 260 8.83 18.49 -5.06
N THR A 261 8.84 17.22 -5.47
CA THR A 261 9.01 16.07 -4.58
C THR A 261 10.49 15.72 -4.35
N ARG A 262 11.41 16.58 -4.82
CA ARG A 262 12.86 16.35 -4.84
C ARG A 262 13.30 15.18 -5.73
N GLY A 263 12.42 14.64 -6.58
CA GLY A 263 12.77 13.68 -7.63
C GLY A 263 13.43 14.40 -8.81
N ILE A 264 14.14 13.65 -9.66
CA ILE A 264 14.66 14.18 -10.92
C ILE A 264 13.48 14.54 -11.80
N LEU A 265 13.37 15.81 -12.18
CA LEU A 265 12.28 16.29 -13.03
C LEU A 265 12.43 15.72 -14.43
N VAL A 266 11.35 15.09 -14.93
CA VAL A 266 11.32 14.54 -16.28
C VAL A 266 10.06 15.01 -17.02
N ASN A 267 10.17 15.08 -18.34
CA ASN A 267 9.03 15.34 -19.22
C ASN A 267 8.21 14.06 -19.48
N ALA A 268 7.20 14.15 -20.33
CA ALA A 268 6.37 12.99 -20.72
C ALA A 268 7.15 11.85 -21.37
N ASN A 269 8.37 12.10 -21.83
CA ASN A 269 9.26 11.12 -22.46
C ASN A 269 10.32 10.56 -21.51
N TYR A 270 10.24 10.90 -20.24
CA TYR A 270 11.25 10.58 -19.21
C TYR A 270 12.63 11.23 -19.46
N GLN A 271 12.70 12.26 -20.33
CA GLN A 271 13.89 13.10 -20.49
C GLN A 271 13.98 14.09 -19.32
N THR A 272 15.16 14.32 -18.82
CA THR A 272 15.47 15.37 -17.84
C THR A 272 15.50 16.75 -18.50
N SER A 273 16.02 17.77 -17.83
CA SER A 273 16.30 19.08 -18.42
C SER A 273 17.42 19.04 -19.50
N ASP A 274 18.07 17.89 -19.67
CA ASP A 274 19.02 17.62 -20.75
C ASP A 274 18.42 16.57 -21.71
N PRO A 275 18.33 16.85 -23.04
CA PRO A 275 17.69 15.96 -24.00
C PRO A 275 18.42 14.63 -24.24
N ASP A 276 19.65 14.49 -23.77
CA ASP A 276 20.44 13.26 -23.88
C ASP A 276 20.43 12.45 -22.58
N ILE A 277 19.84 12.99 -21.51
CA ILE A 277 19.77 12.35 -20.20
C ILE A 277 18.33 12.05 -19.82
N TYR A 278 18.06 10.81 -19.44
CA TYR A 278 16.77 10.28 -19.01
C TYR A 278 16.82 9.86 -17.56
N ALA A 279 15.66 9.87 -16.87
CA ALA A 279 15.58 9.34 -15.51
C ALA A 279 14.29 8.53 -15.32
N VAL A 280 14.40 7.39 -14.62
CA VAL A 280 13.28 6.48 -14.35
C VAL A 280 13.37 5.88 -12.94
N GLY A 281 12.27 5.25 -12.49
CA GLY A 281 12.17 4.60 -11.20
C GLY A 281 12.03 5.59 -10.03
N ASP A 282 12.43 5.16 -8.84
CA ASP A 282 12.14 5.84 -7.58
C ASP A 282 12.82 7.22 -7.46
N ALA A 283 13.85 7.48 -8.26
CA ALA A 283 14.54 8.76 -8.32
C ALA A 283 13.82 9.82 -9.16
N ALA A 284 12.95 9.41 -10.10
CA ALA A 284 12.27 10.32 -11.01
C ALA A 284 10.95 10.84 -10.41
N GLU A 285 10.63 12.12 -10.72
CA GLU A 285 9.34 12.69 -10.41
C GLU A 285 8.37 12.42 -11.56
N GLY A 286 7.19 11.88 -11.23
CA GLY A 286 6.08 11.72 -12.14
C GLY A 286 4.89 12.58 -11.73
N TYR A 287 3.68 12.21 -12.17
CA TYR A 287 2.46 12.87 -11.72
C TYR A 287 1.35 11.86 -11.42
N ASN A 288 0.49 12.22 -10.47
CA ASN A 288 -0.70 11.44 -10.15
C ASN A 288 -1.78 11.72 -11.20
N ALA A 289 -2.28 10.67 -11.85
CA ALA A 289 -3.24 10.77 -12.95
C ALA A 289 -4.65 11.26 -12.51
N LEU A 290 -4.97 11.16 -11.21
CA LEU A 290 -6.26 11.57 -10.66
C LEU A 290 -6.27 13.02 -10.18
N THR A 291 -5.18 13.46 -9.55
CA THR A 291 -5.05 14.82 -8.99
C THR A 291 -4.29 15.77 -9.90
N HIS A 292 -3.59 15.25 -10.92
CA HIS A 292 -2.71 15.98 -11.83
C HIS A 292 -1.60 16.77 -11.10
N THR A 293 -1.21 16.31 -9.92
CA THR A 293 -0.13 16.91 -9.12
C THR A 293 1.17 16.12 -9.26
N PRO A 294 2.34 16.78 -9.13
CA PRO A 294 3.61 16.08 -9.03
C PRO A 294 3.62 15.06 -7.90
N GLY A 295 4.33 13.95 -8.11
CA GLY A 295 4.42 12.90 -7.13
C GLY A 295 5.49 11.86 -7.47
N ARG A 296 5.76 10.97 -6.53
CA ARG A 296 6.64 9.83 -6.73
C ARG A 296 5.94 8.56 -6.28
N LEU A 297 6.15 7.49 -7.00
CA LEU A 297 5.61 6.17 -6.67
C LEU A 297 6.74 5.14 -6.76
N ALA A 298 7.32 4.82 -5.60
CA ALA A 298 8.44 3.89 -5.47
C ALA A 298 7.94 2.43 -5.55
N LEU A 299 7.51 2.01 -6.74
CA LEU A 299 7.03 0.67 -7.05
C LEU A 299 7.64 0.15 -8.36
N ALA A 300 7.86 -1.16 -8.44
CA ALA A 300 8.50 -1.81 -9.58
C ALA A 300 7.68 -1.69 -10.88
N GLY A 301 6.35 -1.79 -10.82
CA GLY A 301 5.47 -1.70 -12.00
C GLY A 301 5.62 -0.36 -12.75
N PRO A 302 5.42 0.80 -12.09
CA PRO A 302 5.69 2.11 -12.67
C PRO A 302 7.13 2.26 -13.18
N ALA A 303 8.13 1.80 -12.44
CA ALA A 303 9.54 1.88 -12.86
C ALA A 303 9.80 1.11 -14.16
N GLN A 304 9.24 -0.09 -14.33
CA GLN A 304 9.36 -0.87 -15.57
C GLN A 304 8.65 -0.21 -16.75
N ARG A 305 7.46 0.37 -16.53
CA ARG A 305 6.74 1.11 -17.60
C ARG A 305 7.53 2.32 -18.04
N ALA A 306 8.07 3.09 -17.10
CA ALA A 306 8.92 4.25 -17.35
C ALA A 306 10.20 3.86 -18.13
N ALA A 307 10.90 2.81 -17.71
CA ALA A 307 12.09 2.29 -18.37
C ALA A 307 11.82 1.89 -19.82
N ARG A 308 10.70 1.20 -20.06
CA ARG A 308 10.29 0.83 -21.41
C ARG A 308 9.98 2.06 -22.27
N ALA A 309 9.21 3.01 -21.75
CA ALA A 309 8.82 4.21 -22.46
C ALA A 309 10.02 5.11 -22.81
N ALA A 310 10.98 5.24 -21.88
CA ALA A 310 12.22 5.97 -22.11
C ALA A 310 13.07 5.33 -23.23
N ALA A 311 13.23 4.01 -23.21
CA ALA A 311 13.94 3.29 -24.27
C ALA A 311 13.23 3.39 -25.63
N ASP A 312 11.88 3.27 -25.66
CA ASP A 312 11.08 3.45 -26.87
C ASP A 312 11.31 4.86 -27.46
N HIS A 313 11.27 5.91 -26.61
CA HIS A 313 11.52 7.30 -27.06
C HIS A 313 12.96 7.50 -27.58
N MET A 314 13.98 6.94 -26.91
CA MET A 314 15.38 6.99 -27.38
C MET A 314 15.56 6.42 -28.80
N CYS A 315 14.70 5.48 -29.18
CA CYS A 315 14.67 4.85 -30.51
C CYS A 315 13.61 5.47 -31.46
N GLY A 316 13.02 6.59 -31.11
CA GLY A 316 12.02 7.28 -31.95
C GLY A 316 10.65 6.61 -32.01
N LEU A 317 10.36 5.67 -31.11
CA LEU A 317 9.05 5.02 -31.04
C LEU A 317 8.07 5.86 -30.20
N PRO A 318 6.78 5.91 -30.57
CA PRO A 318 5.77 6.59 -29.79
C PRO A 318 5.46 5.80 -28.52
N HIS A 319 5.17 6.51 -27.43
CA HIS A 319 4.65 5.94 -26.21
C HIS A 319 3.61 6.87 -25.58
N ARG A 320 2.86 6.36 -24.62
CA ARG A 320 1.86 7.12 -23.87
C ARG A 320 2.23 7.12 -22.40
N ASN A 321 2.55 8.30 -21.85
CA ASN A 321 2.67 8.49 -20.41
C ASN A 321 1.32 8.93 -19.84
N THR A 322 0.74 8.12 -18.97
CA THR A 322 -0.55 8.37 -18.32
C THR A 322 -0.41 8.72 -16.84
N GLY A 323 0.82 8.94 -16.37
CA GLY A 323 1.09 9.10 -14.94
C GLY A 323 0.91 7.79 -14.16
N PHE A 324 0.66 7.93 -12.86
CA PHE A 324 0.38 6.79 -11.98
C PHE A 324 -0.91 7.02 -11.19
N ILE A 325 -1.57 5.94 -10.79
CA ILE A 325 -2.76 5.95 -9.93
C ILE A 325 -2.48 5.39 -8.53
N GLY A 326 -1.37 4.68 -8.33
CA GLY A 326 -0.96 4.18 -7.02
C GLY A 326 -1.53 2.82 -6.64
N SER A 327 -1.51 1.84 -7.57
CA SER A 327 -1.93 0.47 -7.27
C SER A 327 -0.83 -0.28 -6.53
N SER A 328 -1.19 -0.93 -5.42
CA SER A 328 -0.28 -1.71 -4.59
C SER A 328 -0.99 -2.82 -3.85
N CYS A 329 -0.27 -3.89 -3.55
CA CYS A 329 -0.75 -4.97 -2.70
C CYS A 329 0.37 -5.47 -1.78
N VAL A 330 -0.03 -6.08 -0.67
CA VAL A 330 0.86 -6.74 0.29
C VAL A 330 0.10 -7.87 0.98
N ARG A 331 0.81 -8.91 1.35
CA ARG A 331 0.29 -9.93 2.26
C ARG A 331 0.77 -9.61 3.67
N LEU A 332 -0.14 -9.71 4.63
CA LEU A 332 0.17 -9.59 6.05
C LEU A 332 -0.46 -10.77 6.78
N PHE A 333 0.33 -11.77 7.11
CA PHE A 333 -0.09 -13.06 7.70
C PHE A 333 -1.20 -13.74 6.90
N SER A 334 -2.45 -13.72 7.41
CA SER A 334 -3.58 -14.33 6.74
C SER A 334 -4.33 -13.37 5.80
N GLN A 335 -4.02 -12.07 5.85
CA GLN A 335 -4.73 -11.04 5.08
C GLN A 335 -3.98 -10.67 3.80
N ASN A 336 -4.72 -10.65 2.68
CA ASN A 336 -4.31 -9.99 1.45
C ASN A 336 -4.84 -8.56 1.51
N VAL A 337 -3.99 -7.59 1.24
CA VAL A 337 -4.27 -6.16 1.32
C VAL A 337 -3.96 -5.54 -0.02
N ALA A 338 -4.90 -4.83 -0.60
CA ALA A 338 -4.66 -4.15 -1.87
C ALA A 338 -5.37 -2.79 -1.88
N CYS A 339 -4.78 -1.82 -2.59
CA CYS A 339 -5.40 -0.52 -2.82
C CYS A 339 -4.99 0.07 -4.16
N THR A 340 -5.84 0.94 -4.69
CA THR A 340 -5.59 1.69 -5.93
C THR A 340 -6.29 3.04 -5.89
N GLY A 341 -5.76 4.01 -6.63
CA GLY A 341 -6.31 5.34 -6.73
C GLY A 341 -6.19 6.15 -5.44
N LEU A 342 -7.19 6.94 -5.14
CA LEU A 342 -7.23 7.79 -3.95
C LEU A 342 -8.02 7.11 -2.83
N SER A 343 -7.46 7.09 -1.64
CA SER A 343 -8.24 6.85 -0.43
C SER A 343 -9.17 8.05 -0.17
N GLU A 344 -10.18 7.86 0.66
CA GLU A 344 -11.12 8.92 1.01
C GLU A 344 -10.40 10.15 1.60
N LYS A 345 -9.44 9.93 2.52
CA LYS A 345 -8.61 11.00 3.07
C LYS A 345 -7.74 11.69 2.02
N ALA A 346 -7.23 10.95 1.02
CA ALA A 346 -6.43 11.52 -0.07
C ALA A 346 -7.29 12.34 -1.04
N ALA A 347 -8.50 11.89 -1.38
CA ALA A 347 -9.44 12.63 -2.21
C ALA A 347 -9.87 13.94 -1.52
N ARG A 348 -10.23 13.89 -0.24
CA ARG A 348 -10.57 15.07 0.57
C ARG A 348 -9.40 16.07 0.65
N LYS A 349 -8.17 15.57 0.88
CA LYS A 349 -6.96 16.40 0.89
C LYS A 349 -6.70 17.09 -0.46
N ALA A 350 -7.04 16.41 -1.56
CA ALA A 350 -6.94 16.96 -2.92
C ALA A 350 -8.09 17.93 -3.26
N GLY A 351 -9.04 18.17 -2.35
CA GLY A 351 -10.21 19.02 -2.58
C GLY A 351 -11.24 18.41 -3.53
N ILE A 352 -11.23 17.10 -3.73
CA ILE A 352 -12.19 16.39 -4.59
C ILE A 352 -13.39 16.00 -3.72
N PRO A 353 -14.60 16.50 -4.02
CA PRO A 353 -15.81 16.07 -3.32
C PRO A 353 -16.01 14.57 -3.52
N CYS A 354 -16.03 13.80 -2.44
CA CYS A 354 -16.13 12.35 -2.53
C CYS A 354 -17.01 11.77 -1.42
N ASP A 355 -17.52 10.59 -1.68
CA ASP A 355 -18.11 9.68 -0.69
C ASP A 355 -17.53 8.28 -0.87
N SER A 356 -17.81 7.38 0.06
CA SER A 356 -17.30 6.01 0.02
C SER A 356 -18.34 5.03 0.56
N VAL A 357 -18.23 3.78 0.14
CA VAL A 357 -19.01 2.68 0.70
C VAL A 357 -18.08 1.56 1.15
N LEU A 358 -18.37 0.99 2.32
CA LEU A 358 -17.68 -0.17 2.87
C LEU A 358 -18.64 -1.37 2.87
N VAL A 359 -18.26 -2.41 2.13
CA VAL A 359 -19.04 -3.65 2.01
C VAL A 359 -18.22 -4.86 2.44
N PHE A 360 -18.91 -5.89 2.92
CA PHE A 360 -18.32 -7.16 3.35
C PHE A 360 -18.99 -8.34 2.65
N PRO A 361 -18.93 -8.47 1.33
CA PRO A 361 -19.43 -9.66 0.67
C PRO A 361 -18.47 -10.84 0.89
N PRO A 362 -18.94 -12.08 0.72
CA PRO A 362 -18.05 -13.21 0.61
C PRO A 362 -17.21 -13.08 -0.68
N ASP A 363 -15.95 -13.48 -0.62
CA ASP A 363 -15.01 -13.47 -1.75
C ASP A 363 -15.39 -14.47 -2.85
N LYS A 364 -16.11 -15.53 -2.49
CA LYS A 364 -16.66 -16.57 -3.35
C LYS A 364 -17.98 -17.13 -2.78
N VAL A 365 -18.62 -18.05 -3.47
CA VAL A 365 -19.88 -18.64 -3.00
C VAL A 365 -19.71 -19.25 -1.61
N GLY A 366 -20.59 -18.91 -0.67
CA GLY A 366 -20.49 -19.31 0.74
C GLY A 366 -20.61 -20.81 1.01
N LEU A 367 -20.91 -21.63 0.00
CA LEU A 367 -20.87 -23.08 0.08
C LEU A 367 -19.42 -23.63 -0.05
N MET A 368 -18.49 -22.81 -0.51
CA MET A 368 -17.08 -23.19 -0.59
C MET A 368 -16.46 -23.12 0.80
N PRO A 369 -15.72 -24.16 1.24
CA PRO A 369 -15.20 -24.25 2.61
C PRO A 369 -14.16 -23.17 2.94
N ASP A 370 -13.53 -22.61 1.91
CA ASP A 370 -12.54 -21.52 1.99
C ASP A 370 -13.11 -20.14 1.64
N SER A 371 -14.44 -19.98 1.68
CA SER A 371 -15.11 -18.69 1.51
C SER A 371 -14.95 -17.82 2.77
N HIS A 372 -14.49 -16.59 2.56
CA HIS A 372 -14.31 -15.60 3.63
C HIS A 372 -14.91 -14.25 3.22
N TYR A 373 -15.27 -13.44 4.20
CA TYR A 373 -15.65 -12.07 3.94
C TYR A 373 -14.44 -11.26 3.45
N LEU A 374 -14.67 -10.41 2.46
CA LEU A 374 -13.71 -9.43 1.96
C LEU A 374 -14.20 -8.03 2.33
N ALA A 375 -13.45 -7.32 3.17
CA ALA A 375 -13.68 -5.91 3.37
C ALA A 375 -13.29 -5.17 2.10
N PHE A 376 -14.24 -4.48 1.48
CA PHE A 376 -14.02 -3.73 0.25
C PHE A 376 -14.61 -2.33 0.38
N LYS A 377 -13.73 -1.33 0.27
CA LYS A 377 -14.11 0.09 0.28
C LYS A 377 -13.94 0.67 -1.12
N LEU A 378 -14.99 1.29 -1.64
CA LEU A 378 -14.99 1.99 -2.93
C LEU A 378 -15.17 3.49 -2.68
N VAL A 379 -14.26 4.30 -3.23
CA VAL A 379 -14.29 5.76 -3.15
C VAL A 379 -14.69 6.33 -4.51
N PHE A 380 -15.64 7.26 -4.53
CA PHE A 380 -16.17 7.87 -5.75
C PHE A 380 -16.40 9.37 -5.57
N GLU A 381 -16.35 10.10 -6.68
CA GLU A 381 -16.60 11.54 -6.73
C GLU A 381 -18.10 11.85 -6.71
N VAL A 382 -18.45 12.90 -5.99
CA VAL A 382 -19.83 13.39 -5.91
C VAL A 382 -19.89 14.75 -6.64
N PRO A 383 -20.88 14.99 -7.51
CA PRO A 383 -22.04 14.13 -7.84
C PRO A 383 -21.83 13.25 -9.09
N THR A 384 -20.62 13.19 -9.65
CA THR A 384 -20.37 12.58 -10.98
C THR A 384 -20.43 11.05 -10.97
N GLY A 385 -20.15 10.40 -9.83
CA GLY A 385 -19.99 8.97 -9.74
C GLY A 385 -18.70 8.42 -10.36
N ARG A 386 -17.73 9.29 -10.69
CA ARG A 386 -16.40 8.86 -11.16
C ARG A 386 -15.68 8.06 -10.10
N ILE A 387 -15.11 6.93 -10.48
CA ILE A 387 -14.35 6.07 -9.56
C ILE A 387 -13.01 6.75 -9.23
N LEU A 388 -12.75 6.95 -7.94
CA LEU A 388 -11.53 7.58 -7.44
C LEU A 388 -10.54 6.57 -6.89
N GLY A 389 -11.00 5.49 -6.24
CA GLY A 389 -10.14 4.50 -5.66
C GLY A 389 -10.86 3.37 -4.98
N ALA A 390 -10.10 2.36 -4.58
CA ALA A 390 -10.60 1.26 -3.79
C ALA A 390 -9.52 0.70 -2.86
N GLN A 391 -10.00 0.04 -1.80
CA GLN A 391 -9.18 -0.67 -0.82
C GLN A 391 -9.86 -2.01 -0.52
N ALA A 392 -9.08 -3.07 -0.45
CA ALA A 392 -9.57 -4.41 -0.14
C ALA A 392 -8.67 -5.07 0.90
N VAL A 393 -9.28 -5.72 1.90
CA VAL A 393 -8.58 -6.49 2.94
C VAL A 393 -9.37 -7.76 3.23
N GLY A 394 -8.72 -8.90 3.16
CA GLY A 394 -9.31 -10.19 3.48
C GLY A 394 -8.42 -11.37 3.10
N ARG A 395 -8.89 -12.59 3.40
CA ARG A 395 -8.14 -13.81 3.09
C ARG A 395 -8.20 -14.20 1.62
N GLY A 396 -9.22 -13.74 0.89
CA GLY A 396 -9.40 -13.98 -0.54
C GLY A 396 -8.57 -13.05 -1.42
N GLU A 397 -8.82 -13.12 -2.72
CA GLU A 397 -8.10 -12.38 -3.76
C GLU A 397 -8.48 -10.88 -3.77
N ALA A 398 -7.89 -10.11 -2.85
CA ALA A 398 -8.09 -8.67 -2.74
C ALA A 398 -7.51 -7.91 -3.96
N ASP A 399 -6.33 -8.32 -4.41
CA ASP A 399 -5.61 -7.76 -5.57
C ASP A 399 -6.43 -7.84 -6.86
N LYS A 400 -7.04 -8.99 -7.17
CA LYS A 400 -7.90 -9.17 -8.35
C LYS A 400 -9.02 -8.12 -8.41
N ARG A 401 -9.69 -7.83 -7.28
CA ARG A 401 -10.78 -6.85 -7.22
C ARG A 401 -10.27 -5.43 -7.37
N VAL A 402 -9.13 -5.15 -6.76
CA VAL A 402 -8.49 -3.83 -6.86
C VAL A 402 -7.93 -3.59 -8.26
N ASP A 403 -7.42 -4.61 -8.95
CA ASP A 403 -6.97 -4.49 -10.35
C ASP A 403 -8.12 -4.14 -11.31
N VAL A 404 -9.34 -4.65 -11.06
CA VAL A 404 -10.54 -4.23 -11.81
C VAL A 404 -10.76 -2.73 -11.63
N ILE A 405 -10.71 -2.22 -10.40
CA ILE A 405 -10.88 -0.78 -10.14
C ILE A 405 -9.75 0.04 -10.75
N ALA A 406 -8.52 -0.45 -10.71
CA ALA A 406 -7.38 0.21 -11.36
C ALA A 406 -7.58 0.36 -12.88
N ALA A 407 -8.12 -0.68 -13.53
CA ALA A 407 -8.49 -0.63 -14.95
C ALA A 407 -9.61 0.39 -15.20
N MET A 408 -10.66 0.39 -14.36
CA MET A 408 -11.78 1.33 -14.46
C MET A 408 -11.32 2.79 -14.30
N ILE A 409 -10.46 3.07 -13.31
CA ILE A 409 -9.88 4.41 -13.13
C ILE A 409 -9.08 4.82 -14.37
N THR A 410 -8.25 3.93 -14.90
CA THR A 410 -7.42 4.19 -16.09
C THR A 410 -8.27 4.49 -17.33
N MET A 411 -9.46 3.89 -17.43
CA MET A 411 -10.42 4.08 -18.50
C MET A 411 -11.41 5.22 -18.22
N HIS A 412 -11.26 5.96 -17.11
CA HIS A 412 -12.14 7.06 -16.68
C HIS A 412 -13.60 6.65 -16.50
N ALA A 413 -13.84 5.42 -16.06
CA ALA A 413 -15.17 4.87 -15.87
C ALA A 413 -15.83 5.36 -14.57
N GLY A 414 -17.16 5.29 -14.55
CA GLY A 414 -17.99 5.63 -13.40
C GLY A 414 -18.64 4.41 -12.73
N LEU A 415 -19.44 4.70 -11.71
CA LEU A 415 -20.16 3.67 -10.94
C LEU A 415 -21.16 2.89 -11.80
N GLU A 416 -21.79 3.56 -12.79
CA GLU A 416 -22.74 2.92 -13.70
C GLU A 416 -22.05 1.87 -14.58
N ASP A 417 -20.83 2.18 -15.06
CA ASP A 417 -20.04 1.23 -15.84
C ASP A 417 -19.62 0.03 -14.97
N LEU A 418 -19.18 0.28 -13.74
CA LEU A 418 -18.75 -0.76 -12.80
C LEU A 418 -19.90 -1.69 -12.41
N LYS A 419 -21.11 -1.16 -12.28
CA LYS A 419 -22.31 -1.94 -11.98
C LYS A 419 -22.61 -2.97 -13.08
N GLU A 420 -22.43 -2.57 -14.33
CA GLU A 420 -22.73 -3.40 -15.52
C GLU A 420 -21.54 -4.26 -15.98
N LEU A 421 -20.39 -4.16 -15.31
CA LEU A 421 -19.18 -4.88 -15.73
C LEU A 421 -19.38 -6.38 -15.62
N GLU A 422 -19.26 -7.09 -16.76
CA GLU A 422 -19.29 -8.55 -16.83
C GLU A 422 -17.94 -9.13 -16.41
N LEU A 423 -17.93 -9.92 -15.34
CA LEU A 423 -16.74 -10.54 -14.80
C LEU A 423 -16.83 -12.06 -14.83
N CYS A 424 -15.69 -12.73 -14.92
CA CYS A 424 -15.62 -14.19 -14.88
C CYS A 424 -16.18 -14.72 -13.56
N TYR A 425 -17.08 -15.71 -13.67
CA TYR A 425 -17.70 -16.35 -12.52
C TYR A 425 -17.59 -17.87 -12.57
N SER A 426 -17.21 -18.42 -11.43
CA SER A 426 -17.45 -19.81 -11.03
C SER A 426 -17.46 -19.85 -9.50
N PRO A 427 -18.23 -20.76 -8.86
CA PRO A 427 -18.37 -20.80 -7.39
C PRO A 427 -17.06 -20.82 -6.60
N VAL A 428 -16.00 -21.37 -7.18
CA VAL A 428 -14.67 -21.47 -6.53
C VAL A 428 -13.83 -20.20 -6.64
N TYR A 429 -14.22 -19.25 -7.52
CA TYR A 429 -13.46 -18.02 -7.78
C TYR A 429 -14.18 -16.74 -7.34
N GLY A 430 -15.51 -16.78 -7.24
CA GLY A 430 -16.26 -15.57 -6.94
C GLY A 430 -17.74 -15.85 -6.69
N THR A 431 -18.53 -14.81 -6.69
CA THR A 431 -20.00 -14.83 -6.69
C THR A 431 -20.51 -14.31 -8.03
N ALA A 432 -21.70 -14.72 -8.48
CA ALA A 432 -22.28 -14.27 -9.75
C ALA A 432 -22.43 -12.75 -9.84
N LYS A 433 -22.60 -12.08 -8.71
CA LYS A 433 -22.47 -10.64 -8.54
C LYS A 433 -21.18 -10.40 -7.77
N ASP A 434 -20.10 -10.06 -8.48
CA ASP A 434 -18.79 -9.89 -7.84
C ASP A 434 -18.79 -8.75 -6.80
N VAL A 435 -17.81 -8.78 -5.93
CA VAL A 435 -17.59 -7.78 -4.88
C VAL A 435 -17.63 -6.35 -5.44
N VAL A 436 -17.00 -6.11 -6.59
CA VAL A 436 -16.93 -4.77 -7.20
C VAL A 436 -18.28 -4.32 -7.76
N ASN A 437 -19.08 -5.24 -8.34
CA ASN A 437 -20.43 -4.92 -8.79
C ASN A 437 -21.33 -4.60 -7.58
N GLN A 438 -21.20 -5.36 -6.48
CA GLN A 438 -21.95 -5.10 -5.25
C GLN A 438 -21.63 -3.74 -4.67
N ALA A 439 -20.34 -3.38 -4.59
CA ALA A 439 -19.91 -2.07 -4.12
C ALA A 439 -20.46 -0.93 -5.00
N ALA A 440 -20.45 -1.10 -6.33
CA ALA A 440 -21.02 -0.11 -7.25
C ALA A 440 -22.53 0.09 -7.02
N LEU A 441 -23.29 -1.00 -6.83
CA LEU A 441 -24.74 -0.91 -6.55
C LEU A 441 -25.04 -0.17 -5.24
N VAL A 442 -24.25 -0.42 -4.19
CA VAL A 442 -24.39 0.30 -2.91
C VAL A 442 -24.01 1.77 -3.09
N ALA A 443 -22.90 2.06 -3.78
CA ALA A 443 -22.45 3.42 -4.06
C ALA A 443 -23.49 4.23 -4.87
N LEU A 444 -24.13 3.62 -5.87
CA LEU A 444 -25.21 4.26 -6.64
C LEU A 444 -26.46 4.56 -5.79
N ASN A 445 -26.80 3.68 -4.85
CA ASN A 445 -27.91 3.97 -3.91
C ASN A 445 -27.60 5.20 -3.04
N VAL A 446 -26.36 5.36 -2.61
CA VAL A 446 -25.90 6.54 -1.86
C VAL A 446 -25.87 7.77 -2.76
N LEU A 447 -25.21 7.69 -3.92
CA LEU A 447 -25.06 8.79 -4.87
C LEU A 447 -26.40 9.39 -5.31
N TYR A 448 -27.41 8.53 -5.56
CA TYR A 448 -28.76 8.96 -5.95
C TYR A 448 -29.67 9.31 -4.77
N GLY A 449 -29.16 9.33 -3.55
CA GLY A 449 -29.92 9.67 -2.35
C GLY A 449 -31.04 8.67 -2.02
N ARG A 450 -31.00 7.44 -2.56
CA ARG A 450 -31.97 6.37 -2.24
C ARG A 450 -31.82 5.87 -0.82
N ILE A 451 -30.56 5.88 -0.32
CA ILE A 451 -30.25 5.61 1.08
C ILE A 451 -29.33 6.70 1.62
N ARG A 452 -29.48 6.99 2.90
CA ARG A 452 -28.50 7.76 3.67
C ARG A 452 -27.67 6.79 4.50
N GLN A 453 -26.40 7.10 4.69
CA GLN A 453 -25.49 6.28 5.49
C GLN A 453 -24.73 7.10 6.51
N VAL A 454 -24.17 6.39 7.50
CA VAL A 454 -23.12 6.86 8.40
C VAL A 454 -21.97 5.87 8.36
N HIS A 455 -20.76 6.35 8.51
CA HIS A 455 -19.57 5.50 8.50
C HIS A 455 -19.31 4.90 9.88
N VAL A 456 -18.60 3.77 9.94
CA VAL A 456 -18.27 3.08 11.20
C VAL A 456 -17.54 3.99 12.21
N SER A 457 -16.75 4.93 11.73
CA SER A 457 -16.04 5.93 12.55
C SER A 457 -16.97 6.88 13.32
N GLU A 458 -18.21 7.03 12.88
CA GLU A 458 -19.22 7.91 13.51
C GLU A 458 -20.02 7.20 14.59
N VAL A 459 -20.02 5.84 14.60
CA VAL A 459 -20.93 5.04 15.42
C VAL A 459 -20.68 5.21 16.91
N ARG A 460 -19.42 5.37 17.33
CA ARG A 460 -19.12 5.65 18.74
C ARG A 460 -19.85 6.90 19.25
N GLY A 461 -19.78 8.00 18.51
CA GLY A 461 -20.48 9.23 18.86
C GLY A 461 -22.00 9.05 18.93
N LEU A 462 -22.56 8.21 18.05
CA LEU A 462 -24.00 7.88 18.09
C LEU A 462 -24.36 7.10 19.35
N VAL A 463 -23.57 6.09 19.73
CA VAL A 463 -23.81 5.31 20.96
C VAL A 463 -23.68 6.19 22.20
N GLU A 464 -22.62 7.00 22.29
CA GLU A 464 -22.35 7.88 23.42
C GLU A 464 -23.40 9.00 23.57
N SER A 465 -24.00 9.45 22.46
CA SER A 465 -25.11 10.42 22.49
C SER A 465 -26.48 9.80 22.72
N GLY A 466 -26.60 8.47 22.83
CA GLY A 466 -27.88 7.79 23.02
C GLY A 466 -28.77 7.78 21.77
N ALA A 467 -28.20 7.79 20.57
CA ALA A 467 -28.92 7.74 19.32
C ALA A 467 -29.74 6.44 19.19
N TYR A 468 -30.89 6.50 18.49
CA TYR A 468 -31.76 5.33 18.30
C TYR A 468 -31.16 4.40 17.24
N ILE A 469 -30.53 3.32 17.71
CA ILE A 469 -29.85 2.32 16.83
C ILE A 469 -30.70 1.05 16.80
N VAL A 470 -30.95 0.52 15.59
CA VAL A 470 -31.74 -0.71 15.37
C VAL A 470 -30.84 -1.80 14.81
N ASP A 471 -30.75 -2.90 15.54
CA ASP A 471 -30.09 -4.13 15.08
C ASP A 471 -31.15 -5.06 14.47
N VAL A 472 -31.07 -5.28 13.16
CA VAL A 472 -32.04 -6.12 12.43
C VAL A 472 -31.56 -7.57 12.29
N ARG A 473 -30.56 -7.99 13.06
CA ARG A 473 -30.11 -9.39 13.12
C ARG A 473 -31.05 -10.23 13.93
N GLU A 474 -31.00 -11.55 13.73
CA GLU A 474 -31.79 -12.49 14.51
C GLU A 474 -31.37 -12.48 16.00
N PRO A 475 -32.29 -12.84 16.94
CA PRO A 475 -32.03 -12.74 18.39
C PRO A 475 -30.77 -13.49 18.83
N GLY A 476 -30.46 -14.64 18.22
CA GLY A 476 -29.26 -15.41 18.52
C GLY A 476 -28.00 -14.70 18.11
N GLU A 477 -28.00 -13.95 17.00
CA GLU A 477 -26.86 -13.13 16.58
C GLU A 477 -26.66 -11.93 17.53
N TYR A 478 -27.78 -11.30 17.93
CA TYR A 478 -27.75 -10.19 18.87
C TYR A 478 -27.20 -10.61 20.24
N ALA A 479 -27.60 -11.77 20.75
CA ALA A 479 -27.12 -12.32 22.01
C ALA A 479 -25.61 -12.69 21.99
N ASN A 480 -25.07 -12.94 20.78
CA ASN A 480 -23.64 -13.24 20.59
C ASN A 480 -22.75 -11.99 20.41
N GLY A 481 -23.30 -10.83 20.70
CA GLY A 481 -22.61 -9.54 20.63
C GLY A 481 -23.45 -8.51 19.88
N HIS A 482 -23.61 -7.32 20.46
CA HIS A 482 -24.41 -6.24 19.89
C HIS A 482 -23.84 -4.86 20.28
N VAL A 483 -24.32 -3.83 19.61
CA VAL A 483 -24.00 -2.44 19.96
C VAL A 483 -24.79 -2.07 21.23
N ARG A 484 -24.12 -1.54 22.23
CA ARG A 484 -24.76 -1.17 23.51
C ARG A 484 -25.90 -0.16 23.28
N GLY A 485 -27.05 -0.43 23.87
CA GLY A 485 -28.23 0.39 23.70
C GLY A 485 -28.99 0.21 22.38
N ALA A 486 -28.55 -0.68 21.50
CA ALA A 486 -29.30 -0.97 20.27
C ALA A 486 -30.59 -1.76 20.54
N HIS A 487 -31.64 -1.42 19.80
CA HIS A 487 -32.93 -2.10 19.82
C HIS A 487 -32.93 -3.26 18.83
N ASN A 488 -33.16 -4.48 19.30
CA ASN A 488 -33.22 -5.63 18.40
C ASN A 488 -34.61 -5.78 17.79
N VAL A 489 -34.73 -5.44 16.50
CA VAL A 489 -35.92 -5.66 15.68
C VAL A 489 -35.54 -6.51 14.47
N PRO A 490 -35.56 -7.86 14.61
CA PRO A 490 -35.09 -8.76 13.56
C PRO A 490 -35.80 -8.54 12.23
N LEU A 491 -35.06 -8.65 11.11
CA LEU A 491 -35.65 -8.47 9.77
C LEU A 491 -36.84 -9.43 9.54
N SER A 492 -36.75 -10.66 10.08
CA SER A 492 -37.84 -11.65 10.03
C SER A 492 -39.14 -11.18 10.72
N GLN A 493 -39.03 -10.30 11.72
CA GLN A 493 -40.15 -9.77 12.50
C GLN A 493 -40.47 -8.30 12.17
N LEU A 494 -39.68 -7.64 11.33
CA LEU A 494 -39.73 -6.20 11.10
C LEU A 494 -41.16 -5.71 10.76
N ARG A 495 -41.84 -6.41 9.84
CA ARG A 495 -43.20 -6.00 9.41
C ARG A 495 -44.25 -6.04 10.51
N ALA A 496 -44.09 -6.89 11.52
CA ALA A 496 -44.99 -6.99 12.66
C ALA A 496 -44.62 -6.04 13.79
N ARG A 497 -43.36 -5.54 13.82
CA ARG A 497 -42.81 -4.74 14.91
C ARG A 497 -42.35 -3.34 14.46
N MET A 498 -42.70 -2.91 13.25
CA MET A 498 -42.24 -1.62 12.73
C MET A 498 -42.73 -0.43 13.56
N ASP A 499 -43.88 -0.55 14.22
CA ASP A 499 -44.42 0.51 15.10
C ASP A 499 -43.56 0.78 16.34
N GLU A 500 -42.57 -0.08 16.62
CA GLU A 500 -41.59 0.16 17.67
C GLU A 500 -40.49 1.16 17.22
N ILE A 501 -40.39 1.44 15.91
CA ILE A 501 -39.37 2.29 15.33
C ILE A 501 -39.88 3.73 15.19
N PRO A 502 -39.24 4.73 15.82
CA PRO A 502 -39.74 6.10 15.84
C PRO A 502 -39.68 6.79 14.48
N HIS A 503 -40.61 7.76 14.27
CA HIS A 503 -40.66 8.61 13.08
C HIS A 503 -40.04 10.00 13.27
N ASP A 504 -39.85 10.43 14.51
CA ASP A 504 -39.55 11.80 14.92
C ASP A 504 -38.08 12.03 15.27
N VAL A 505 -37.29 10.96 15.38
CA VAL A 505 -35.84 11.05 15.64
C VAL A 505 -35.06 10.27 14.57
N PRO A 506 -33.79 10.60 14.30
CA PRO A 506 -32.92 9.81 13.39
C PRO A 506 -32.80 8.36 13.88
N VAL A 507 -32.95 7.41 12.97
CA VAL A 507 -32.84 5.98 13.23
C VAL A 507 -31.69 5.39 12.42
N TYR A 508 -30.77 4.71 13.11
CA TYR A 508 -29.57 4.13 12.52
C TYR A 508 -29.68 2.60 12.50
N LEU A 509 -29.77 2.03 11.29
CA LEU A 509 -29.96 0.59 11.13
C LEU A 509 -28.64 -0.11 10.82
N HIS A 510 -28.42 -1.24 11.46
CA HIS A 510 -27.35 -2.14 11.10
C HIS A 510 -27.79 -3.60 11.13
N CYS A 511 -27.02 -4.44 10.44
CA CYS A 511 -27.12 -5.89 10.55
C CYS A 511 -25.72 -6.49 10.75
N ARG A 512 -25.40 -7.61 10.11
CA ARG A 512 -24.03 -8.17 10.13
C ARG A 512 -23.09 -7.41 9.19
N SER A 513 -23.53 -7.18 7.91
CA SER A 513 -22.69 -6.68 6.80
C SER A 513 -23.43 -5.70 5.87
N SER A 514 -24.40 -4.94 6.39
CA SER A 514 -25.21 -3.90 5.75
C SER A 514 -26.29 -4.35 4.76
N GLN A 515 -26.38 -5.61 4.35
CA GLN A 515 -27.36 -6.07 3.37
C GLN A 515 -28.79 -6.17 3.97
N ARG A 516 -28.95 -6.83 5.11
CA ARG A 516 -30.26 -6.97 5.78
C ARG A 516 -30.79 -5.62 6.30
N SER A 517 -29.91 -4.75 6.78
CA SER A 517 -30.28 -3.39 7.20
C SER A 517 -30.70 -2.53 6.03
N TYR A 518 -30.10 -2.70 4.85
CA TYR A 518 -30.59 -2.08 3.61
C TYR A 518 -32.02 -2.56 3.26
N TYR A 519 -32.31 -3.85 3.36
CA TYR A 519 -33.67 -4.37 3.12
C TYR A 519 -34.67 -3.83 4.13
N ALA A 520 -34.28 -3.74 5.41
CA ALA A 520 -35.12 -3.14 6.46
C ALA A 520 -35.40 -1.67 6.17
N LEU A 521 -34.36 -0.91 5.79
CA LEU A 521 -34.49 0.50 5.44
C LEU A 521 -35.45 0.70 4.26
N CYS A 522 -35.32 -0.05 3.19
CA CYS A 522 -36.23 0.01 2.04
C CYS A 522 -37.66 -0.35 2.43
N CYS A 523 -37.85 -1.35 3.30
CA CYS A 523 -39.18 -1.72 3.80
C CYS A 523 -39.85 -0.59 4.59
N LEU A 524 -39.12 0.08 5.47
CA LEU A 524 -39.59 1.20 6.27
C LEU A 524 -39.86 2.44 5.41
N GLN A 525 -38.93 2.78 4.49
CA GLN A 525 -39.14 3.90 3.55
C GLN A 525 -40.41 3.72 2.71
N GLY A 526 -40.70 2.51 2.23
CA GLY A 526 -41.92 2.18 1.51
C GLY A 526 -43.20 2.33 2.35
N ARG A 527 -43.08 2.50 3.66
CA ARG A 527 -44.15 2.73 4.62
C ARG A 527 -44.16 4.14 5.21
N GLY A 528 -43.28 5.04 4.72
CA GLY A 528 -43.29 6.47 5.05
C GLY A 528 -42.25 6.95 6.05
N TRP A 529 -41.29 6.10 6.49
CA TRP A 529 -40.16 6.57 7.29
C TRP A 529 -39.20 7.39 6.43
N THR A 530 -38.83 8.57 6.89
CA THR A 530 -37.92 9.49 6.18
C THR A 530 -36.63 9.82 6.96
N ASN A 531 -36.50 9.31 8.18
CA ASN A 531 -35.47 9.60 9.18
C ASN A 531 -34.43 8.48 9.32
N LEU A 532 -34.28 7.62 8.30
CA LEU A 532 -33.49 6.40 8.36
C LEU A 532 -32.06 6.60 7.79
N TYR A 533 -31.08 5.94 8.44
CA TYR A 533 -29.70 5.87 8.04
C TYR A 533 -29.19 4.42 8.13
N ASN A 534 -28.44 3.97 7.14
CA ASN A 534 -27.74 2.68 7.20
C ASN A 534 -26.33 2.86 7.75
N ILE A 535 -25.90 2.02 8.69
CA ILE A 535 -24.52 2.02 9.15
C ILE A 535 -23.68 1.23 8.14
N SER A 536 -22.80 1.92 7.40
CA SER A 536 -21.88 1.33 6.42
C SER A 536 -20.91 0.36 7.12
N GLY A 537 -20.76 -0.87 6.59
CA GLY A 537 -19.96 -1.91 7.25
C GLY A 537 -20.67 -2.65 8.40
N SER A 538 -21.75 -2.09 8.95
CA SER A 538 -22.59 -2.73 9.99
C SER A 538 -21.80 -3.29 11.19
N PHE A 539 -22.31 -4.30 11.87
CA PHE A 539 -21.73 -4.83 13.11
C PHE A 539 -20.32 -5.43 12.92
N LEU A 540 -20.06 -6.03 11.77
CA LEU A 540 -18.70 -6.53 11.47
C LEU A 540 -17.72 -5.37 11.34
N GLY A 541 -18.09 -4.33 10.59
CA GLY A 541 -17.27 -3.13 10.46
C GLY A 541 -17.07 -2.41 11.80
N ILE A 542 -18.12 -2.26 12.61
CA ILE A 542 -18.03 -1.69 13.97
C ILE A 542 -17.06 -2.52 14.83
N SER A 543 -17.21 -3.85 14.84
CA SER A 543 -16.34 -4.73 15.64
C SER A 543 -14.87 -4.62 15.22
N LEU A 544 -14.61 -4.58 13.91
CA LEU A 544 -13.23 -4.45 13.37
C LEU A 544 -12.65 -3.06 13.68
N TYR A 545 -13.45 -2.00 13.53
CA TYR A 545 -13.01 -0.62 13.75
C TYR A 545 -12.71 -0.34 15.22
N GLU A 546 -13.53 -0.78 16.13
CA GLU A 546 -13.42 -0.44 17.55
C GLU A 546 -12.43 -1.33 18.31
N TYR A 547 -12.28 -2.61 17.94
CA TYR A 547 -11.52 -3.59 18.72
C TYR A 547 -10.11 -3.13 19.09
N TYR A 548 -9.28 -2.84 18.08
CA TYR A 548 -7.90 -2.44 18.34
C TYR A 548 -7.81 -1.04 18.93
N ASN A 549 -8.66 -0.12 18.50
CA ASN A 549 -8.75 1.24 19.03
C ASN A 549 -9.09 1.23 20.53
N ASP A 550 -10.05 0.41 20.95
CA ASP A 550 -10.41 0.30 22.36
C ASP A 550 -9.30 -0.28 23.21
N LYS A 551 -8.63 -1.32 22.70
CA LYS A 551 -7.46 -1.93 23.33
C LYS A 551 -6.30 -0.95 23.47
N ALA A 552 -5.94 -0.26 22.37
CA ALA A 552 -4.79 0.64 22.32
C ALA A 552 -4.99 1.91 23.15
N LEU A 553 -6.22 2.44 23.19
CA LEU A 553 -6.56 3.68 23.91
C LEU A 553 -7.14 3.44 25.31
N GLY A 554 -7.35 2.18 25.71
CA GLY A 554 -7.97 1.84 26.99
C GLY A 554 -9.42 2.37 27.12
N ARG A 555 -10.18 2.39 25.99
CA ARG A 555 -11.55 2.93 25.97
C ARG A 555 -12.55 1.85 26.37
N GLU A 556 -13.66 2.29 26.95
CA GLU A 556 -14.81 1.42 27.18
C GLU A 556 -15.41 0.98 25.83
N PRO A 557 -15.60 -0.32 25.57
CA PRO A 557 -16.21 -0.79 24.33
C PRO A 557 -17.64 -0.31 24.15
N ILE A 558 -18.01 0.08 22.93
CA ILE A 558 -19.40 0.41 22.56
C ILE A 558 -20.23 -0.82 22.19
N VAL A 559 -19.63 -1.99 22.21
CA VAL A 559 -20.29 -3.29 22.03
C VAL A 559 -20.16 -4.11 23.32
N ASP A 560 -21.11 -4.98 23.58
CA ASP A 560 -21.03 -5.90 24.73
C ASP A 560 -20.03 -7.02 24.49
N ARG A 561 -19.90 -7.45 23.23
CA ARG A 561 -18.91 -8.43 22.76
C ARG A 561 -18.56 -8.19 21.30
N TYR A 562 -17.26 -8.18 20.97
CA TYR A 562 -16.80 -8.21 19.60
C TYR A 562 -17.08 -9.56 18.94
N ASN A 563 -17.44 -9.52 17.65
CA ASN A 563 -17.69 -10.72 16.87
C ASN A 563 -17.17 -10.52 15.44
N PHE A 564 -16.21 -11.35 15.03
CA PHE A 564 -15.52 -11.26 13.73
C PHE A 564 -15.95 -12.39 12.77
N ASN A 565 -16.73 -13.38 13.23
CA ASN A 565 -17.16 -14.56 12.46
C ASN A 565 -18.51 -14.35 11.75
#